data_ab0e318c8c7a402ae413b3be7fdf8f40
#
_entry.id   ab0e318c8c7a402ae413b3be7fdf8f40
#
_cell.length_a   1.000
_cell.length_b   1.000
_cell.length_c   1.000
_cell.angle_alpha   90.00
_cell.angle_beta   90.00
_cell.angle_gamma   90.00
#
_symmetry.space_group_name_H-M   'P 1'
#
loop_
_entity.id
_entity.type
_entity.pdbx_description
1 polymer ?
#
loop_
_entity_poly.entity_id
_entity_poly.type
_entity_poly.pdbx_seq_one_letter_code
_entity_poly.pdbx_strand_id
1 'polypeptide(L)'
;MYALSVDNLRKEFVRRDGRAGLRKRRRRVAALDDVSFEMVRGECVAILGQNGSGKSTLVRLLSTLLLPDGGSASIFGHDVAAEPRAVRRLVNRVSVEASFFKKMSAGENLSYAARFYGMTPRETRTKIPAILERVGFPADRGGEPMENLSRGMQQKVALARALLTAPMLLLLDEPTTGLDPRSKQEVQAFIREVRETHDATVLLCTHDLVEAEALADRVGILDRGRLVCLAPADELKELYDEAETLEDAFFAVTGRAFEEEASDVDAEQREVFA
;
A
#
# COMPACT_ATOMS: atom_id res chain seq x y z
N MET A 1 -20.89 -6.02 -8.54
CA MET A 1 -20.49 -6.15 -7.12
C MET A 1 -19.09 -5.57 -6.99
N TYR A 2 -18.91 -4.59 -6.13
CA TYR A 2 -17.61 -3.95 -5.93
C TYR A 2 -16.63 -4.88 -5.21
N ALA A 3 -15.37 -4.81 -5.58
CA ALA A 3 -14.29 -5.47 -4.86
C ALA A 3 -13.95 -4.75 -3.55
N LEU A 4 -14.02 -3.42 -3.59
CA LEU A 4 -13.86 -2.53 -2.44
C LEU A 4 -14.93 -1.44 -2.52
N SER A 5 -15.60 -1.18 -1.40
CA SER A 5 -16.47 -0.01 -1.22
C SER A 5 -16.08 0.68 0.09
N VAL A 6 -15.83 1.97 0.01
CA VAL A 6 -15.48 2.85 1.13
C VAL A 6 -16.51 3.96 1.20
N ASP A 7 -17.15 4.16 2.34
CA ASP A 7 -18.22 5.14 2.54
C ASP A 7 -17.96 5.99 3.77
N ASN A 8 -17.76 7.29 3.55
CA ASN A 8 -17.53 8.33 4.57
C ASN A 8 -16.50 7.95 5.65
N LEU A 9 -15.43 7.23 5.23
CA LEU A 9 -14.46 6.63 6.14
C LEU A 9 -13.66 7.71 6.87
N ARG A 10 -13.60 7.59 8.21
CA ARG A 10 -12.93 8.56 9.10
C ARG A 10 -11.97 7.87 10.05
N LYS A 11 -10.82 8.53 10.28
CA LYS A 11 -9.85 8.11 11.29
C LYS A 11 -9.18 9.32 11.92
N GLU A 12 -9.20 9.37 13.25
CA GLU A 12 -8.52 10.41 14.05
C GLU A 12 -7.43 9.79 14.91
N PHE A 13 -6.35 10.54 15.10
CA PHE A 13 -5.30 10.22 16.07
C PHE A 13 -5.17 11.36 17.10
N VAL A 14 -4.83 10.99 18.34
CA VAL A 14 -4.59 11.97 19.40
C VAL A 14 -3.10 12.25 19.46
N ARG A 15 -2.68 13.41 18.96
CA ARG A 15 -1.33 13.94 19.17
C ARG A 15 -1.22 14.64 20.51
N ARG A 16 -0.08 14.46 21.20
CA ARG A 16 0.24 15.17 22.42
C ARG A 16 1.26 16.26 22.09
N ASP A 17 0.79 17.51 21.94
CA ASP A 17 1.66 18.65 21.74
C ASP A 17 2.13 19.21 23.11
N GLY A 18 3.43 19.44 23.24
CA GLY A 18 4.01 20.14 24.39
C GLY A 18 5.49 19.82 24.60
N ARG A 19 6.30 20.88 24.79
CA ARG A 19 7.68 20.77 25.28
C ARG A 19 7.68 20.20 26.71
N ALA A 20 8.73 19.45 27.05
CA ALA A 20 8.89 18.91 28.41
C ALA A 20 8.72 20.00 29.49
N GLY A 21 7.73 19.82 30.39
CA GLY A 21 7.47 20.75 31.49
C GLY A 21 6.13 21.50 31.45
N LEU A 22 5.43 21.57 30.31
CA LEU A 22 4.11 22.19 30.19
C LEU A 22 2.99 21.12 30.05
N ARG A 23 1.78 21.41 30.54
CA ARG A 23 0.61 20.51 30.38
C ARG A 23 0.45 20.14 28.90
N LYS A 24 0.72 18.86 28.54
CA LYS A 24 0.57 18.34 27.18
C LYS A 24 -0.88 18.51 26.73
N ARG A 25 -1.10 19.36 25.74
CA ARG A 25 -2.43 19.58 25.15
C ARG A 25 -2.70 18.43 24.18
N ARG A 26 -3.79 17.69 24.39
CA ARG A 26 -4.22 16.65 23.44
C ARG A 26 -4.91 17.35 22.26
N ARG A 27 -4.39 17.15 21.06
CA ARG A 27 -5.02 17.60 19.81
C ARG A 27 -5.45 16.38 19.02
N ARG A 28 -6.69 16.34 18.57
CA ARG A 28 -7.14 15.35 17.59
C ARG A 28 -6.72 15.81 16.21
N VAL A 29 -6.15 14.90 15.43
CA VAL A 29 -5.76 15.13 14.05
C VAL A 29 -6.46 14.07 13.22
N ALA A 30 -7.29 14.51 12.28
CA ALA A 30 -7.92 13.62 11.32
C ALA A 30 -6.85 13.15 10.33
N ALA A 31 -6.64 11.85 10.27
CA ALA A 31 -5.78 11.21 9.26
C ALA A 31 -6.58 10.84 8.01
N LEU A 32 -7.87 10.51 8.20
CA LEU A 32 -8.87 10.41 7.13
C LEU A 32 -10.11 11.17 7.56
N ASP A 33 -10.69 11.94 6.64
CA ASP A 33 -11.85 12.77 6.87
C ASP A 33 -12.80 12.66 5.65
N ASP A 34 -13.81 11.81 5.79
CA ASP A 34 -14.87 11.63 4.81
C ASP A 34 -14.42 11.06 3.46
N VAL A 35 -13.63 9.98 3.49
CA VAL A 35 -13.14 9.31 2.28
C VAL A 35 -14.19 8.33 1.77
N SER A 36 -14.60 8.49 0.51
CA SER A 36 -15.57 7.61 -0.16
C SER A 36 -15.13 7.28 -1.58
N PHE A 37 -15.08 6.00 -1.93
CA PHE A 37 -14.83 5.50 -3.29
C PHE A 37 -15.14 4.02 -3.42
N GLU A 38 -15.23 3.56 -4.66
CA GLU A 38 -15.48 2.17 -4.99
C GLU A 38 -14.48 1.67 -6.02
N MET A 39 -14.19 0.37 -5.96
CA MET A 39 -13.36 -0.33 -6.94
C MET A 39 -14.08 -1.57 -7.46
N VAL A 40 -13.98 -1.81 -8.76
CA VAL A 40 -14.48 -3.05 -9.36
C VAL A 40 -13.41 -4.15 -9.31
N ARG A 41 -13.82 -5.39 -9.51
CA ARG A 41 -12.90 -6.53 -9.54
C ARG A 41 -11.91 -6.40 -10.71
N GLY A 42 -10.64 -6.74 -10.47
CA GLY A 42 -9.56 -6.67 -11.46
C GLY A 42 -9.02 -5.26 -11.71
N GLU A 43 -9.65 -4.25 -11.11
CA GLU A 43 -9.24 -2.85 -11.26
C GLU A 43 -7.98 -2.55 -10.43
N CYS A 44 -7.12 -1.68 -10.95
CA CYS A 44 -6.05 -1.03 -10.22
C CYS A 44 -6.38 0.44 -9.98
N VAL A 45 -6.57 0.82 -8.73
CA VAL A 45 -6.74 2.22 -8.34
C VAL A 45 -5.49 2.67 -7.61
N ALA A 46 -4.88 3.77 -8.07
CA ALA A 46 -3.82 4.45 -7.35
C ALA A 46 -4.40 5.56 -6.47
N ILE A 47 -4.02 5.60 -5.20
CA ILE A 47 -4.24 6.74 -4.32
C ILE A 47 -2.93 7.51 -4.21
N LEU A 48 -2.91 8.64 -4.91
CA LEU A 48 -1.77 9.56 -4.97
C LEU A 48 -1.88 10.59 -3.86
N GLY A 49 -0.76 10.94 -3.22
CA GLY A 49 -0.74 11.99 -2.21
C GLY A 49 0.62 12.12 -1.55
N GLN A 50 0.90 13.29 -1.00
CA GLN A 50 2.14 13.57 -0.26
C GLN A 50 2.26 12.74 1.02
N ASN A 51 3.44 12.74 1.63
CA ASN A 51 3.65 12.13 2.93
C ASN A 51 2.72 12.76 3.99
N GLY A 52 2.09 11.91 4.79
CA GLY A 52 1.12 12.37 5.79
C GLY A 52 -0.29 12.67 5.25
N SER A 53 -0.59 12.45 3.97
CA SER A 53 -1.93 12.65 3.40
C SER A 53 -2.99 11.67 3.91
N GLY A 54 -2.58 10.51 4.49
CA GLY A 54 -3.50 9.49 5.01
C GLY A 54 -3.43 8.13 4.30
N LYS A 55 -2.62 7.97 3.26
CA LYS A 55 -2.50 6.73 2.44
C LYS A 55 -2.27 5.48 3.29
N SER A 56 -1.21 5.48 4.11
CA SER A 56 -0.91 4.32 4.97
C SER A 56 -1.99 4.08 6.03
N THR A 57 -2.72 5.11 6.47
CA THR A 57 -3.87 4.95 7.37
C THR A 57 -5.02 4.24 6.66
N LEU A 58 -5.30 4.61 5.41
CA LEU A 58 -6.30 3.94 4.57
C LEU A 58 -5.95 2.45 4.41
N VAL A 59 -4.72 2.14 4.02
CA VAL A 59 -4.24 0.76 3.87
C VAL A 59 -4.36 -0.04 5.18
N ARG A 60 -4.05 0.57 6.33
CA ARG A 60 -4.17 -0.09 7.64
C ARG A 60 -5.63 -0.36 8.03
N LEU A 61 -6.56 0.53 7.73
CA LEU A 61 -8.00 0.31 7.96
C LEU A 61 -8.51 -0.84 7.08
N LEU A 62 -8.23 -0.80 5.78
CA LEU A 62 -8.66 -1.82 4.82
C LEU A 62 -8.03 -3.20 5.11
N SER A 63 -6.80 -3.22 5.64
CA SER A 63 -6.16 -4.47 6.07
C SER A 63 -6.55 -4.91 7.50
N THR A 64 -7.57 -4.29 8.10
CA THR A 64 -8.09 -4.60 9.45
C THR A 64 -7.08 -4.43 10.59
N LEU A 65 -6.05 -3.62 10.40
CA LEU A 65 -5.05 -3.32 11.44
C LEU A 65 -5.43 -2.12 12.31
N LEU A 66 -6.34 -1.30 11.81
CA LEU A 66 -6.98 -0.19 12.53
C LEU A 66 -8.50 -0.33 12.42
N LEU A 67 -9.21 0.21 13.40
CA LEU A 67 -10.65 0.38 13.33
C LEU A 67 -10.99 1.81 12.91
N PRO A 68 -12.00 2.02 12.06
CA PRO A 68 -12.49 3.35 11.73
C PRO A 68 -13.12 4.03 12.94
N ASP A 69 -13.08 5.36 12.98
CA ASP A 69 -13.78 6.16 13.97
C ASP A 69 -15.15 6.64 13.43
N GLY A 70 -15.39 6.49 12.13
CA GLY A 70 -16.67 6.77 11.46
C GLY A 70 -16.66 6.24 10.03
N GLY A 71 -17.85 6.16 9.42
CA GLY A 71 -18.04 5.56 8.12
C GLY A 71 -17.85 4.05 8.10
N SER A 72 -17.77 3.46 6.92
CA SER A 72 -17.60 2.03 6.74
C SER A 72 -16.71 1.70 5.53
N ALA A 73 -16.18 0.49 5.50
CA ALA A 73 -15.54 -0.07 4.32
C ALA A 73 -15.86 -1.56 4.22
N SER A 74 -16.10 -2.03 3.00
CA SER A 74 -16.32 -3.45 2.74
C SER A 74 -15.45 -3.96 1.59
N ILE A 75 -14.97 -5.19 1.72
CA ILE A 75 -14.14 -5.86 0.74
C ILE A 75 -14.85 -7.14 0.32
N PHE A 76 -15.21 -7.22 -0.96
CA PHE A 76 -16.05 -8.29 -1.53
C PHE A 76 -17.31 -8.55 -0.69
N GLY A 77 -17.93 -7.47 -0.16
CA GLY A 77 -19.15 -7.52 0.64
C GLY A 77 -18.94 -7.78 2.14
N HIS A 78 -17.70 -8.02 2.60
CA HIS A 78 -17.38 -8.18 4.02
C HIS A 78 -16.92 -6.88 4.65
N ASP A 79 -17.59 -6.44 5.72
CA ASP A 79 -17.22 -5.23 6.46
C ASP A 79 -15.88 -5.39 7.19
N VAL A 80 -14.99 -4.40 7.05
CA VAL A 80 -13.63 -4.47 7.60
C VAL A 80 -13.59 -4.45 9.13
N ALA A 81 -14.58 -3.86 9.78
CA ALA A 81 -14.67 -3.78 11.23
C ALA A 81 -15.47 -4.95 11.83
N ALA A 82 -16.59 -5.33 11.20
CA ALA A 82 -17.48 -6.37 11.70
C ALA A 82 -16.98 -7.79 11.36
N GLU A 83 -16.35 -7.97 10.18
CA GLU A 83 -15.94 -9.28 9.65
C GLU A 83 -14.42 -9.38 9.36
N PRO A 84 -13.52 -8.95 10.27
CA PRO A 84 -12.08 -8.85 9.97
C PRO A 84 -11.42 -10.17 9.61
N ARG A 85 -11.98 -11.31 10.06
CA ARG A 85 -11.46 -12.64 9.72
C ARG A 85 -11.77 -13.02 8.26
N ALA A 86 -12.94 -12.66 7.75
CA ALA A 86 -13.30 -12.87 6.35
C ALA A 86 -12.42 -11.98 5.45
N VAL A 87 -12.32 -10.69 5.78
CA VAL A 87 -11.48 -9.73 5.05
C VAL A 87 -10.03 -10.19 4.95
N ARG A 88 -9.40 -10.62 6.05
CA ARG A 88 -8.00 -11.10 6.06
C ARG A 88 -7.71 -12.31 5.17
N ARG A 89 -8.72 -13.06 4.77
CA ARG A 89 -8.58 -14.16 3.81
C ARG A 89 -8.56 -13.69 2.36
N LEU A 90 -9.11 -12.51 2.10
CA LEU A 90 -9.26 -11.93 0.77
C LEU A 90 -8.15 -10.94 0.44
N VAL A 91 -7.50 -10.37 1.48
CA VAL A 91 -6.58 -9.23 1.36
C VAL A 91 -5.19 -9.62 1.80
N ASN A 92 -4.20 -9.19 1.03
CA ASN A 92 -2.83 -9.06 1.52
C ASN A 92 -2.30 -7.66 1.27
N ARG A 93 -1.29 -7.28 2.05
CA ARG A 93 -0.65 -5.98 1.90
C ARG A 93 0.87 -6.09 1.81
N VAL A 94 1.45 -5.14 1.09
CA VAL A 94 2.87 -4.82 1.07
C VAL A 94 3.04 -3.41 1.64
N SER A 95 3.90 -3.26 2.63
CA SER A 95 4.19 -1.97 3.27
C SER A 95 5.54 -1.45 2.80
N VAL A 96 5.77 -0.15 2.93
CA VAL A 96 7.07 0.54 2.70
C VAL A 96 8.22 -0.20 3.40
N GLU A 97 8.00 -0.56 4.67
CA GLU A 97 8.94 -1.37 5.43
C GLU A 97 8.35 -2.76 5.66
N ALA A 98 8.86 -3.72 4.89
CA ALA A 98 8.49 -5.11 5.11
C ALA A 98 9.23 -5.65 6.33
N SER A 99 8.47 -5.99 7.39
CA SER A 99 9.04 -6.64 8.56
C SER A 99 9.43 -8.09 8.25
N PHE A 100 10.70 -8.39 8.40
CA PHE A 100 11.28 -9.72 8.24
C PHE A 100 12.09 -10.14 9.47
N PHE A 101 12.24 -11.43 9.67
CA PHE A 101 13.27 -11.97 10.54
C PHE A 101 14.62 -11.78 9.84
N LYS A 102 15.36 -10.76 10.23
CA LYS A 102 16.54 -10.24 9.51
C LYS A 102 17.62 -11.30 9.30
N LYS A 103 17.79 -12.23 10.26
CA LYS A 103 18.79 -13.31 10.21
C LYS A 103 18.34 -14.56 9.46
N MET A 104 17.08 -14.65 9.07
CA MET A 104 16.55 -15.74 8.25
C MET A 104 16.63 -15.38 6.76
N SER A 105 16.76 -16.39 5.92
CA SER A 105 16.73 -16.26 4.47
C SER A 105 15.32 -15.91 3.95
N ALA A 106 15.21 -15.56 2.67
CA ALA A 106 13.93 -15.31 2.00
C ALA A 106 13.00 -16.52 2.10
N GLY A 107 13.51 -17.73 1.78
CA GLY A 107 12.73 -18.97 1.85
C GLY A 107 12.24 -19.31 3.25
N GLU A 108 13.07 -19.08 4.28
CA GLU A 108 12.69 -19.31 5.69
C GLU A 108 11.62 -18.31 6.14
N ASN A 109 11.76 -17.02 5.82
CA ASN A 109 10.75 -16.00 6.11
C ASN A 109 9.39 -16.34 5.45
N LEU A 110 9.40 -16.73 4.17
CA LEU A 110 8.19 -17.14 3.46
C LEU A 110 7.60 -18.42 4.04
N SER A 111 8.43 -19.41 4.40
CA SER A 111 7.98 -20.65 5.03
C SER A 111 7.33 -20.39 6.40
N TYR A 112 7.88 -19.45 7.15
CA TYR A 112 7.30 -19.02 8.42
C TYR A 112 5.93 -18.37 8.21
N ALA A 113 5.84 -17.42 7.26
CA ALA A 113 4.58 -16.76 6.92
C ALA A 113 3.52 -17.76 6.43
N ALA A 114 3.89 -18.71 5.57
CA ALA A 114 3.00 -19.72 5.02
C ALA A 114 2.29 -20.57 6.10
N ARG A 115 2.96 -20.83 7.23
CA ARG A 115 2.34 -21.53 8.37
C ARG A 115 1.17 -20.77 8.99
N PHE A 116 1.25 -19.43 9.06
CA PHE A 116 0.12 -18.61 9.54
C PHE A 116 -1.05 -18.64 8.58
N TYR A 117 -0.79 -18.86 7.29
CA TYR A 117 -1.84 -19.05 6.28
C TYR A 117 -2.36 -20.49 6.21
N GLY A 118 -1.90 -21.39 7.11
CA GLY A 118 -2.35 -22.78 7.15
C GLY A 118 -1.82 -23.66 6.03
N MET A 119 -0.77 -23.22 5.32
CA MET A 119 -0.16 -24.00 4.24
C MET A 119 0.65 -25.17 4.79
N THR A 120 0.53 -26.30 4.13
CA THR A 120 1.30 -27.51 4.47
C THR A 120 2.77 -27.38 4.03
N PRO A 121 3.70 -28.14 4.67
CA PRO A 121 5.10 -28.20 4.22
C PRO A 121 5.28 -28.66 2.78
N ARG A 122 4.36 -29.45 2.24
CA ARG A 122 4.38 -29.90 0.85
C ARG A 122 4.05 -28.74 -0.11
N GLU A 123 3.02 -27.98 0.19
CA GLU A 123 2.64 -26.80 -0.60
C GLU A 123 3.73 -25.72 -0.58
N THR A 124 4.33 -25.46 0.58
CA THR A 124 5.40 -24.45 0.70
C THR A 124 6.64 -24.81 -0.10
N ARG A 125 6.99 -26.10 -0.15
CA ARG A 125 8.17 -26.58 -0.91
C ARG A 125 8.10 -26.30 -2.40
N THR A 126 6.89 -26.31 -2.97
CA THR A 126 6.66 -26.04 -4.41
C THR A 126 6.36 -24.55 -4.66
N LYS A 127 5.51 -23.93 -3.83
CA LYS A 127 5.05 -22.56 -4.04
C LYS A 127 6.14 -21.52 -3.80
N ILE A 128 6.96 -21.66 -2.76
CA ILE A 128 7.93 -20.64 -2.40
C ILE A 128 8.99 -20.43 -3.49
N PRO A 129 9.66 -21.47 -4.02
CA PRO A 129 10.59 -21.29 -5.13
C PRO A 129 9.93 -20.66 -6.36
N ALA A 130 8.75 -21.14 -6.75
CA ALA A 130 8.02 -20.62 -7.91
C ALA A 130 7.65 -19.13 -7.75
N ILE A 131 7.20 -18.70 -6.57
CA ILE A 131 6.89 -17.29 -6.32
C ILE A 131 8.16 -16.44 -6.31
N LEU A 132 9.25 -16.90 -5.70
CA LEU A 132 10.52 -16.18 -5.68
C LEU A 132 11.08 -15.99 -7.10
N GLU A 133 10.99 -17.01 -7.93
CA GLU A 133 11.36 -16.94 -9.34
C GLU A 133 10.50 -15.90 -10.10
N ARG A 134 9.18 -15.93 -9.91
CA ARG A 134 8.24 -14.98 -10.53
C ARG A 134 8.50 -13.53 -10.15
N VAL A 135 8.83 -13.23 -8.89
CA VAL A 135 9.21 -11.86 -8.48
C VAL A 135 10.62 -11.47 -8.93
N GLY A 136 11.30 -12.34 -9.68
CA GLY A 136 12.66 -12.12 -10.16
C GLY A 136 13.70 -12.09 -9.02
N PHE A 137 13.48 -12.87 -7.96
CA PHE A 137 14.44 -12.98 -6.86
C PHE A 137 15.60 -13.89 -7.29
N PRO A 138 16.88 -13.45 -7.15
CA PRO A 138 18.03 -14.22 -7.59
C PRO A 138 18.19 -15.53 -6.80
N ALA A 139 18.22 -16.67 -7.52
CA ALA A 139 18.28 -17.99 -6.90
C ALA A 139 19.55 -18.23 -6.09
N ASP A 140 20.67 -17.67 -6.54
CA ASP A 140 21.99 -17.73 -5.88
C ASP A 140 22.02 -16.98 -4.53
N ARG A 141 21.11 -16.03 -4.32
CA ARG A 141 20.97 -15.27 -3.08
C ARG A 141 19.96 -15.87 -2.09
N GLY A 142 19.33 -17.00 -2.47
CA GLY A 142 18.21 -17.62 -1.71
C GLY A 142 18.54 -18.06 -0.29
N GLY A 143 19.81 -18.38 0.01
CA GLY A 143 20.29 -18.78 1.33
C GLY A 143 20.77 -17.63 2.21
N GLU A 144 20.86 -16.40 1.69
CA GLU A 144 21.38 -15.28 2.46
C GLU A 144 20.36 -14.73 3.45
N PRO A 145 20.83 -14.28 4.64
CA PRO A 145 19.98 -13.56 5.58
C PRO A 145 19.38 -12.29 4.95
N MET A 146 18.13 -11.98 5.31
CA MET A 146 17.43 -10.80 4.80
C MET A 146 18.19 -9.49 5.02
N GLU A 147 18.96 -9.38 6.11
CA GLU A 147 19.75 -8.17 6.41
C GLU A 147 20.89 -7.91 5.41
N ASN A 148 21.33 -8.92 4.68
CA ASN A 148 22.38 -8.81 3.66
C ASN A 148 21.82 -8.54 2.25
N LEU A 149 20.51 -8.57 2.08
CA LEU A 149 19.84 -8.33 0.81
C LEU A 149 19.63 -6.84 0.57
N SER A 150 19.71 -6.42 -0.68
CA SER A 150 19.35 -5.06 -1.08
C SER A 150 17.88 -4.76 -0.78
N ARG A 151 17.52 -3.48 -0.65
CA ARG A 151 16.14 -3.05 -0.44
C ARG A 151 15.20 -3.57 -1.52
N GLY A 152 15.62 -3.54 -2.79
CA GLY A 152 14.86 -4.11 -3.90
C GLY A 152 14.62 -5.62 -3.77
N MET A 153 15.63 -6.39 -3.34
CA MET A 153 15.45 -7.82 -3.06
C MET A 153 14.50 -8.07 -1.89
N GLN A 154 14.61 -7.29 -0.81
CA GLN A 154 13.68 -7.38 0.32
C GLN A 154 12.25 -7.07 -0.10
N GLN A 155 12.05 -6.09 -0.99
CA GLN A 155 10.75 -5.75 -1.53
C GLN A 155 10.17 -6.88 -2.39
N LYS A 156 10.98 -7.54 -3.22
CA LYS A 156 10.55 -8.74 -3.96
C LYS A 156 10.08 -9.85 -3.02
N VAL A 157 10.78 -10.07 -1.90
CA VAL A 157 10.35 -11.04 -0.87
C VAL A 157 9.04 -10.60 -0.20
N ALA A 158 8.82 -9.30 0.01
CA ALA A 158 7.56 -8.79 0.55
C ALA A 158 6.38 -9.03 -0.41
N LEU A 159 6.58 -8.80 -1.70
CA LEU A 159 5.60 -9.12 -2.75
C LEU A 159 5.34 -10.63 -2.83
N ALA A 160 6.40 -11.45 -2.83
CA ALA A 160 6.27 -12.90 -2.78
C ALA A 160 5.43 -13.37 -1.59
N ARG A 161 5.67 -12.79 -0.39
CA ARG A 161 4.88 -13.07 0.81
C ARG A 161 3.40 -12.71 0.64
N ALA A 162 3.12 -11.56 0.04
CA ALA A 162 1.75 -11.10 -0.17
C ALA A 162 0.97 -12.01 -1.14
N LEU A 163 1.66 -12.68 -2.06
CA LEU A 163 1.05 -13.56 -3.05
C LEU A 163 0.96 -15.04 -2.64
N LEU A 164 1.49 -15.42 -1.49
CA LEU A 164 1.43 -16.82 -1.02
C LEU A 164 0.02 -17.39 -0.99
N THR A 165 -0.98 -16.58 -0.66
CA THR A 165 -2.40 -16.99 -0.56
C THR A 165 -3.23 -16.63 -1.77
N ALA A 166 -2.64 -16.05 -2.83
CA ALA A 166 -3.36 -15.55 -4.00
C ALA A 166 -4.55 -14.64 -3.59
N PRO A 167 -4.29 -13.48 -3.00
CA PRO A 167 -5.33 -12.59 -2.50
C PRO A 167 -6.20 -12.05 -3.63
N MET A 168 -7.49 -11.81 -3.34
CA MET A 168 -8.39 -11.15 -4.29
C MET A 168 -8.18 -9.64 -4.35
N LEU A 169 -7.72 -9.02 -3.24
CA LEU A 169 -7.33 -7.61 -3.16
C LEU A 169 -5.91 -7.49 -2.62
N LEU A 170 -5.04 -6.84 -3.37
CA LEU A 170 -3.69 -6.52 -2.99
C LEU A 170 -3.58 -5.03 -2.62
N LEU A 171 -3.17 -4.75 -1.39
CA LEU A 171 -2.94 -3.41 -0.88
C LEU A 171 -1.44 -3.12 -0.92
N LEU A 172 -1.03 -2.18 -1.76
CA LEU A 172 0.36 -1.78 -1.93
C LEU A 172 0.56 -0.39 -1.33
N ASP A 173 1.40 -0.29 -0.31
CA ASP A 173 1.72 0.97 0.37
C ASP A 173 3.16 1.34 0.05
N GLU A 174 3.35 2.26 -0.90
CA GLU A 174 4.64 2.74 -1.40
C GLU A 174 5.58 1.60 -1.87
N PRO A 175 5.15 0.72 -2.81
CA PRO A 175 5.85 -0.53 -3.10
C PRO A 175 7.22 -0.34 -3.77
N THR A 176 7.49 0.84 -4.36
CA THR A 176 8.75 1.11 -5.07
C THR A 176 9.60 2.19 -4.41
N THR A 177 9.15 2.75 -3.29
CA THR A 177 9.87 3.84 -2.59
C THR A 177 11.26 3.40 -2.12
N GLY A 178 12.27 4.20 -2.48
CA GLY A 178 13.67 3.96 -2.14
C GLY A 178 14.32 2.78 -2.87
N LEU A 179 13.73 2.33 -3.97
CA LEU A 179 14.34 1.37 -4.88
C LEU A 179 15.14 2.09 -5.97
N ASP A 180 16.19 1.44 -6.46
CA ASP A 180 16.88 1.87 -7.66
C ASP A 180 15.98 1.74 -8.90
N PRO A 181 16.24 2.48 -10.00
CA PRO A 181 15.36 2.51 -11.18
C PRO A 181 15.07 1.14 -11.78
N ARG A 182 16.04 0.23 -11.77
CA ARG A 182 15.88 -1.12 -12.30
C ARG A 182 14.95 -1.96 -11.42
N SER A 183 15.19 -1.96 -10.11
CA SER A 183 14.34 -2.66 -9.14
C SER A 183 12.90 -2.13 -9.17
N LYS A 184 12.73 -0.80 -9.34
CA LYS A 184 11.41 -0.17 -9.49
C LYS A 184 10.67 -0.73 -10.72
N GLN A 185 11.31 -0.76 -11.88
CA GLN A 185 10.73 -1.30 -13.12
C GLN A 185 10.36 -2.80 -12.98
N GLU A 186 11.22 -3.60 -12.34
CA GLU A 186 10.95 -5.02 -12.10
C GLU A 186 9.74 -5.23 -11.19
N VAL A 187 9.57 -4.42 -10.13
CA VAL A 187 8.40 -4.46 -9.24
C VAL A 187 7.13 -4.03 -9.98
N GLN A 188 7.19 -2.97 -10.78
CA GLN A 188 6.05 -2.50 -11.58
C GLN A 188 5.62 -3.53 -12.64
N ALA A 189 6.58 -4.14 -13.34
CA ALA A 189 6.29 -5.21 -14.30
C ALA A 189 5.61 -6.41 -13.62
N PHE A 190 6.06 -6.77 -12.42
CA PHE A 190 5.47 -7.84 -11.65
C PHE A 190 4.04 -7.52 -11.17
N ILE A 191 3.75 -6.28 -10.77
CA ILE A 191 2.38 -5.87 -10.40
C ILE A 191 1.44 -6.01 -11.60
N ARG A 192 1.86 -5.61 -12.81
CA ARG A 192 1.09 -5.80 -14.06
C ARG A 192 0.84 -7.28 -14.34
N GLU A 193 1.88 -8.12 -14.28
CA GLU A 193 1.76 -9.57 -14.46
C GLU A 193 0.73 -10.19 -13.51
N VAL A 194 0.76 -9.82 -12.22
CA VAL A 194 -0.18 -10.34 -11.22
C VAL A 194 -1.63 -9.94 -11.55
N ARG A 195 -1.85 -8.71 -12.02
CA ARG A 195 -3.18 -8.27 -12.47
C ARG A 195 -3.68 -9.09 -13.66
N GLU A 196 -2.85 -9.26 -14.68
CA GLU A 196 -3.21 -9.95 -15.91
C GLU A 196 -3.45 -11.46 -15.69
N THR A 197 -2.64 -12.09 -14.84
CA THR A 197 -2.66 -13.56 -14.68
C THR A 197 -3.60 -14.05 -13.58
N HIS A 198 -3.95 -13.21 -12.59
CA HIS A 198 -4.71 -13.63 -11.41
C HIS A 198 -6.02 -12.85 -11.22
N ASP A 199 -6.38 -11.95 -12.14
CA ASP A 199 -7.55 -11.06 -12.00
C ASP A 199 -7.55 -10.36 -10.61
N ALA A 200 -6.35 -10.02 -10.12
CA ALA A 200 -6.17 -9.40 -8.82
C ALA A 200 -6.58 -7.93 -8.85
N THR A 201 -7.44 -7.54 -7.93
CA THR A 201 -7.74 -6.12 -7.67
C THR A 201 -6.57 -5.51 -6.90
N VAL A 202 -6.12 -4.31 -7.27
CA VAL A 202 -4.96 -3.66 -6.66
C VAL A 202 -5.32 -2.26 -6.20
N LEU A 203 -5.13 -1.97 -4.92
CA LEU A 203 -5.10 -0.61 -4.40
C LEU A 203 -3.62 -0.23 -4.18
N LEU A 204 -3.15 0.72 -4.97
CA LEU A 204 -1.79 1.25 -4.93
C LEU A 204 -1.79 2.60 -4.23
N CYS A 205 -1.14 2.71 -3.09
CA CYS A 205 -0.88 4.00 -2.43
C CYS A 205 0.55 4.41 -2.76
N THR A 206 0.73 5.58 -3.38
CA THR A 206 2.03 6.06 -3.81
C THR A 206 2.10 7.58 -3.78
N HIS A 207 3.31 8.11 -3.70
CA HIS A 207 3.59 9.52 -3.99
C HIS A 207 4.29 9.69 -5.34
N ASP A 208 4.48 8.61 -6.10
CA ASP A 208 5.15 8.61 -7.39
C ASP A 208 4.11 8.70 -8.52
N LEU A 209 4.08 9.86 -9.18
CA LEU A 209 3.16 10.17 -10.28
C LEU A 209 3.33 9.22 -11.46
N VAL A 210 4.59 8.93 -11.82
CA VAL A 210 4.92 8.03 -12.93
C VAL A 210 4.45 6.60 -12.64
N GLU A 211 4.61 6.16 -11.39
CA GLU A 211 4.12 4.86 -10.95
C GLU A 211 2.59 4.78 -11.01
N ALA A 212 1.89 5.81 -10.53
CA ALA A 212 0.43 5.87 -10.56
C ALA A 212 -0.09 5.82 -12.01
N GLU A 213 0.47 6.64 -12.91
CA GLU A 213 0.09 6.68 -14.32
C GLU A 213 0.40 5.38 -15.07
N ALA A 214 1.54 4.73 -14.73
CA ALA A 214 1.95 3.49 -15.40
C ALA A 214 1.14 2.24 -15.00
N LEU A 215 0.53 2.23 -13.82
CA LEU A 215 -0.07 1.03 -13.24
C LEU A 215 -1.59 1.10 -13.05
N ALA A 216 -2.14 2.28 -12.85
CA ALA A 216 -3.52 2.44 -12.43
C ALA A 216 -4.49 2.65 -13.60
N ASP A 217 -5.70 2.10 -13.47
CA ASP A 217 -6.84 2.39 -14.35
C ASP A 217 -7.48 3.73 -13.95
N ARG A 218 -7.52 4.03 -12.65
CA ARG A 218 -7.95 5.32 -12.10
C ARG A 218 -6.98 5.79 -11.02
N VAL A 219 -6.81 7.11 -10.95
CA VAL A 219 -5.98 7.78 -9.96
C VAL A 219 -6.85 8.64 -9.07
N GLY A 220 -6.76 8.46 -7.76
CA GLY A 220 -7.39 9.30 -6.76
C GLY A 220 -6.36 10.19 -6.08
N ILE A 221 -6.67 11.47 -5.88
CA ILE A 221 -5.80 12.41 -5.15
C ILE A 221 -6.29 12.52 -3.71
N LEU A 222 -5.43 12.08 -2.78
CA LEU A 222 -5.67 12.18 -1.34
C LEU A 222 -4.86 13.34 -0.76
N ASP A 223 -5.54 14.42 -0.36
CA ASP A 223 -4.90 15.54 0.33
C ASP A 223 -5.50 15.71 1.73
N ARG A 224 -4.64 15.80 2.75
CA ARG A 224 -5.00 16.04 4.16
C ARG A 224 -6.15 15.18 4.66
N GLY A 225 -6.14 13.91 4.30
CA GLY A 225 -7.13 12.91 4.70
C GLY A 225 -8.41 12.92 3.89
N ARG A 226 -8.53 13.72 2.84
CA ARG A 226 -9.70 13.78 1.96
C ARG A 226 -9.37 13.32 0.56
N LEU A 227 -10.21 12.48 0.00
CA LEU A 227 -10.14 12.12 -1.40
C LEU A 227 -10.81 13.25 -2.21
N VAL A 228 -10.00 14.01 -2.95
CA VAL A 228 -10.47 15.21 -3.66
C VAL A 228 -11.06 14.86 -5.01
N CYS A 229 -10.46 13.90 -5.71
CA CYS A 229 -10.96 13.39 -6.99
C CYS A 229 -10.56 11.93 -7.18
N LEU A 230 -11.22 11.23 -8.09
CA LEU A 230 -10.88 9.88 -8.54
C LEU A 230 -11.37 9.69 -9.97
N ALA A 231 -10.46 9.60 -10.93
CA ALA A 231 -10.77 9.40 -12.35
C ALA A 231 -9.59 8.72 -13.08
N PRO A 232 -9.75 8.25 -14.33
CA PRO A 232 -8.62 7.91 -15.18
C PRO A 232 -7.62 9.05 -15.29
N ALA A 233 -6.32 8.74 -15.41
CA ALA A 233 -5.26 9.77 -15.41
C ALA A 233 -5.47 10.82 -16.53
N ASP A 234 -5.92 10.39 -17.72
CA ASP A 234 -6.17 11.29 -18.82
C ASP A 234 -7.36 12.22 -18.55
N GLU A 235 -8.44 11.71 -17.96
CA GLU A 235 -9.57 12.55 -17.55
C GLU A 235 -9.18 13.57 -16.47
N LEU A 236 -8.27 13.21 -15.55
CA LEU A 236 -7.76 14.16 -14.55
C LEU A 236 -7.01 15.32 -15.19
N LYS A 237 -6.24 15.06 -16.25
CA LYS A 237 -5.55 16.12 -17.03
C LYS A 237 -6.56 17.03 -17.75
N GLU A 238 -7.62 16.46 -18.31
CA GLU A 238 -8.65 17.21 -19.04
C GLU A 238 -9.56 18.04 -18.10
N LEU A 239 -9.75 17.62 -16.85
CA LEU A 239 -10.60 18.33 -15.88
C LEU A 239 -10.04 19.70 -15.44
N TYR A 240 -8.76 19.93 -15.64
CA TYR A 240 -8.07 21.16 -15.22
C TYR A 240 -7.45 21.83 -16.45
N ASP A 241 -8.05 22.93 -16.88
CA ASP A 241 -7.64 23.75 -18.01
C ASP A 241 -6.19 24.16 -17.95
N GLU A 242 -5.20 23.65 -18.42
CA GLU A 242 -3.76 23.91 -18.38
C GLU A 242 -2.94 22.71 -17.84
N ALA A 243 -3.56 21.58 -17.41
CA ALA A 243 -2.82 20.43 -16.94
C ALA A 243 -2.38 19.56 -18.15
N GLU A 244 -1.11 19.62 -18.49
CA GLU A 244 -0.51 18.73 -19.51
C GLU A 244 -0.06 17.39 -18.85
N THR A 245 0.22 17.42 -17.56
CA THR A 245 0.72 16.28 -16.79
C THR A 245 -0.16 15.97 -15.57
N LEU A 246 0.00 14.77 -15.00
CA LEU A 246 -0.66 14.41 -13.73
C LEU A 246 -0.15 15.29 -12.57
N GLU A 247 1.07 15.82 -12.67
CA GLU A 247 1.64 16.77 -11.70
C GLU A 247 0.89 18.11 -11.73
N ASP A 248 0.60 18.62 -12.92
CA ASP A 248 -0.19 19.85 -13.09
C ASP A 248 -1.61 19.67 -12.53
N ALA A 249 -2.25 18.53 -12.81
CA ALA A 249 -3.55 18.19 -12.27
C ALA A 249 -3.50 18.10 -10.72
N PHE A 250 -2.47 17.48 -10.15
CA PHE A 250 -2.28 17.43 -8.70
C PHE A 250 -2.11 18.85 -8.11
N PHE A 251 -1.31 19.70 -8.74
CA PHE A 251 -1.13 21.09 -8.31
C PHE A 251 -2.45 21.88 -8.38
N ALA A 252 -3.19 21.77 -9.48
CA ALA A 252 -4.48 22.44 -9.64
C ALA A 252 -5.49 22.04 -8.55
N VAL A 253 -5.53 20.74 -8.19
CA VAL A 253 -6.44 20.21 -7.17
C VAL A 253 -6.06 20.64 -5.76
N THR A 254 -4.75 20.59 -5.43
CA THR A 254 -4.27 20.76 -4.05
C THR A 254 -3.78 22.18 -3.75
N GLY A 255 -3.53 22.98 -4.78
CA GLY A 255 -2.89 24.31 -4.67
C GLY A 255 -1.43 24.25 -4.27
N ARG A 256 -0.75 23.12 -4.46
CA ARG A 256 0.65 22.89 -4.06
C ARG A 256 1.39 22.07 -5.09
N ALA A 257 2.68 22.42 -5.30
CA ALA A 257 3.57 21.57 -6.06
C ALA A 257 3.71 20.18 -5.42
N PHE A 258 3.86 19.18 -6.25
CA PHE A 258 4.17 17.83 -5.80
C PHE A 258 5.65 17.79 -5.39
N GLU A 259 5.91 17.80 -4.09
CA GLU A 259 7.28 17.75 -3.58
C GLU A 259 7.75 16.28 -3.61
N GLU A 260 8.75 15.98 -4.45
CA GLU A 260 9.59 14.81 -4.29
C GLU A 260 10.53 15.03 -3.10
N GLU A 261 10.11 14.63 -1.90
CA GLU A 261 11.01 14.69 -0.75
C GLU A 261 12.14 13.67 -0.89
N ALA A 262 13.35 14.19 -0.91
CA ALA A 262 14.54 13.43 -0.58
C ALA A 262 14.47 13.01 0.91
N SER A 263 14.20 11.74 1.15
CA SER A 263 14.58 10.88 2.31
C SER A 263 14.72 11.47 3.74
N ASP A 264 13.77 12.21 4.29
CA ASP A 264 13.80 12.59 5.72
C ASP A 264 12.56 12.12 6.53
N VAL A 265 11.93 11.01 6.14
CA VAL A 265 10.63 10.55 6.69
C VAL A 265 10.74 9.79 8.03
N ASP A 266 11.93 9.49 8.52
CA ASP A 266 12.13 8.54 9.63
C ASP A 266 11.89 9.09 11.06
N ALA A 267 11.77 10.39 11.24
CA ALA A 267 11.70 10.96 12.60
C ALA A 267 10.27 11.03 13.18
N GLU A 268 9.26 11.32 12.37
CA GLU A 268 7.89 11.56 12.88
C GLU A 268 7.04 10.31 13.13
N GLN A 269 7.30 9.21 12.43
CA GLN A 269 6.50 8.00 12.60
C GLN A 269 6.90 7.16 13.82
N ARG A 270 8.12 7.28 14.32
CA ARG A 270 8.61 6.54 15.49
C ARG A 270 8.01 7.02 16.81
N GLU A 271 7.56 8.27 16.91
CA GLU A 271 6.98 8.82 18.15
C GLU A 271 5.52 8.40 18.41
N VAL A 272 4.82 7.84 17.43
CA VAL A 272 3.40 7.47 17.58
C VAL A 272 3.22 6.07 18.18
N PHE A 273 4.27 5.23 18.16
CA PHE A 273 4.22 3.84 18.60
C PHE A 273 5.18 3.48 19.74
N ALA A 274 5.79 4.49 20.39
CA ALA A 274 6.58 4.33 21.60
C ALA A 274 5.75 4.50 22.89
#